data_470731edb894b588b210f009b2529ee8
#
_entry.id   470731edb894b588b210f009b2529ee8
#
_cell.length_a   1.000
_cell.length_b   1.000
_cell.length_c   1.000
_cell.angle_alpha   90.00
_cell.angle_beta   90.00
_cell.angle_gamma   90.00
#
_symmetry.space_group_name_H-M   'P 1'
#
loop_
_entity.id
_entity.type
_entity.pdbx_description
1 polymer ?
#
loop_
_entity_poly.entity_id
_entity_poly.type
_entity_poly.pdbx_seq_one_letter_code
_entity_poly.pdbx_strand_id
1 'polypeptide(L)'
;MSRMGNKPIDIPAAAKLEQNGQDIKVSGPLGQLNWTLPQGITLEIEGAKLHVKRANDTKNMKMMHGTSRSLINSMIIGVTAGFKIDLELSGVGYRASVAGQKMTLNLGYSNPIEYTVPDGVTVKMPDQTHISLTSVDKQLVGQVAATIRRFRVPDSYHGKGVVYAGEHLTLKEGKRA
;
A
#
# COMPACT_ATOMS: atom_id res chain seq x y z
N MET A 1 22.37 11.45 11.81
CA MET A 1 22.08 11.57 10.36
C MET A 1 20.97 10.60 9.99
N SER A 2 20.06 10.96 9.05
CA SER A 2 19.02 10.05 8.57
C SER A 2 19.60 9.15 7.47
N ARG A 3 19.85 7.87 7.78
CA ARG A 3 20.39 6.91 6.81
C ARG A 3 19.45 6.72 5.61
N MET A 4 18.15 6.78 5.84
CA MET A 4 17.14 6.61 4.79
C MET A 4 16.99 7.88 3.92
N GLY A 5 17.01 9.07 4.53
CA GLY A 5 16.85 10.32 3.80
C GLY A 5 17.98 10.61 2.80
N ASN A 6 19.20 10.25 3.16
CA ASN A 6 20.39 10.50 2.32
C ASN A 6 20.57 9.51 1.16
N LYS A 7 19.78 8.43 1.11
CA LYS A 7 19.86 7.49 0.00
C LYS A 7 19.29 8.12 -1.26
N PRO A 8 20.03 8.15 -2.39
CA PRO A 8 19.47 8.60 -3.65
C PRO A 8 18.30 7.72 -4.08
N ILE A 9 17.43 8.27 -4.88
CA ILE A 9 16.31 7.56 -5.51
C ILE A 9 16.63 7.49 -6.99
N ASP A 10 16.63 6.29 -7.55
CA ASP A 10 16.83 6.10 -8.99
C ASP A 10 15.50 6.38 -9.71
N ILE A 11 15.54 7.26 -10.72
CA ILE A 11 14.38 7.59 -11.56
C ILE A 11 14.49 6.71 -12.82
N PRO A 12 13.64 5.69 -12.98
CA PRO A 12 13.62 4.89 -14.18
C PRO A 12 13.15 5.74 -15.37
N ALA A 13 13.63 5.45 -16.58
CA ALA A 13 13.28 6.19 -17.79
C ALA A 13 11.76 6.23 -18.09
N ALA A 14 10.99 5.27 -17.52
CA ALA A 14 9.55 5.22 -17.65
C ALA A 14 8.80 6.19 -16.71
N ALA A 15 9.48 6.79 -15.73
CA ALA A 15 8.86 7.73 -14.80
C ALA A 15 9.35 9.16 -15.11
N LYS A 16 8.40 10.11 -15.07
CA LYS A 16 8.70 11.54 -15.17
C LYS A 16 8.34 12.20 -13.85
N LEU A 17 9.23 13.02 -13.33
CA LEU A 17 9.02 13.81 -12.12
C LEU A 17 9.02 15.30 -12.51
N GLU A 18 7.93 15.96 -12.20
CA GLU A 18 7.76 17.40 -12.40
C GLU A 18 7.60 18.05 -11.03
N GLN A 19 8.30 19.14 -10.79
CA GLN A 19 8.20 19.91 -9.55
C GLN A 19 7.77 21.33 -9.86
N ASN A 20 6.67 21.76 -9.26
CA ASN A 20 6.17 23.14 -9.31
C ASN A 20 6.16 23.71 -7.89
N GLY A 21 7.25 24.39 -7.50
CA GLY A 21 7.39 24.87 -6.14
C GLY A 21 7.47 23.71 -5.13
N GLN A 22 6.46 23.59 -4.28
CA GLN A 22 6.34 22.48 -3.32
C GLN A 22 5.53 21.31 -3.84
N ASP A 23 4.82 21.44 -4.94
CA ASP A 23 4.02 20.35 -5.51
C ASP A 23 4.87 19.49 -6.43
N ILE A 24 4.81 18.20 -6.19
CA ILE A 24 5.46 17.17 -6.99
C ILE A 24 4.40 16.38 -7.72
N LYS A 25 4.62 16.19 -9.00
CA LYS A 25 3.84 15.31 -9.84
C LYS A 25 4.76 14.23 -10.41
N VAL A 26 4.42 12.98 -10.11
CA VAL A 26 5.12 11.81 -10.66
C VAL A 26 4.18 11.13 -11.63
N SER A 27 4.59 11.01 -12.89
CA SER A 27 3.82 10.35 -13.94
C SER A 27 4.59 9.16 -14.53
N GLY A 28 3.86 8.11 -14.88
CA GLY A 28 4.41 6.89 -15.44
C GLY A 28 3.38 6.09 -16.24
N PRO A 29 3.72 4.90 -16.70
CA PRO A 29 2.85 4.08 -17.55
C PRO A 29 1.54 3.64 -16.88
N LEU A 30 1.52 3.49 -15.55
CA LEU A 30 0.33 3.05 -14.81
C LEU A 30 -0.54 4.19 -14.29
N GLY A 31 -0.07 5.44 -14.34
CA GLY A 31 -0.83 6.60 -13.91
C GLY A 31 0.04 7.74 -13.41
N GLN A 32 -0.59 8.65 -12.66
CA GLN A 32 0.08 9.80 -12.08
C GLN A 32 -0.31 9.95 -10.61
N LEU A 33 0.65 10.42 -9.81
CA LEU A 33 0.46 10.74 -8.40
C LEU A 33 0.97 12.15 -8.12
N ASN A 34 0.24 12.89 -7.30
CA ASN A 34 0.61 14.23 -6.87
C ASN A 34 0.85 14.22 -5.36
N TRP A 35 1.82 14.99 -4.92
CA TRP A 35 2.10 15.17 -3.50
C TRP A 35 2.75 16.51 -3.23
N THR A 36 2.41 17.14 -2.11
CA THR A 36 2.98 18.42 -1.71
C THR A 36 4.10 18.20 -0.70
N LEU A 37 5.29 18.70 -1.01
CA LEU A 37 6.46 18.66 -0.13
C LEU A 37 6.23 19.47 1.14
N PRO A 38 6.63 18.96 2.30
CA PRO A 38 6.70 19.75 3.52
C PRO A 38 7.68 20.93 3.38
N GLN A 39 7.38 22.04 4.05
CA GLN A 39 8.28 23.20 4.08
C GLN A 39 9.68 22.81 4.58
N GLY A 40 10.72 23.33 3.93
CA GLY A 40 12.11 23.05 4.27
C GLY A 40 12.68 21.74 3.72
N ILE A 41 11.94 21.04 2.87
CA ILE A 41 12.44 19.93 2.05
C ILE A 41 12.55 20.39 0.61
N THR A 42 13.69 20.12 -0.02
CA THR A 42 13.98 20.43 -1.42
C THR A 42 14.43 19.18 -2.16
N LEU A 43 14.23 19.16 -3.47
CA LEU A 43 14.65 18.08 -4.34
C LEU A 43 15.74 18.58 -5.29
N GLU A 44 16.76 17.76 -5.49
CA GLU A 44 17.79 17.97 -6.51
C GLU A 44 17.83 16.75 -7.42
N ILE A 45 17.73 16.99 -8.71
CA ILE A 45 17.80 15.96 -9.74
C ILE A 45 19.18 16.00 -10.37
N GLU A 46 19.96 14.95 -10.20
CA GLU A 46 21.28 14.78 -10.81
C GLU A 46 21.21 13.60 -11.81
N GLY A 47 20.93 13.94 -13.07
CA GLY A 47 20.75 12.93 -14.11
C GLY A 47 19.57 12.01 -13.83
N ALA A 48 19.82 10.72 -13.61
CA ALA A 48 18.80 9.71 -13.29
C ALA A 48 18.58 9.52 -11.80
N LYS A 49 19.24 10.33 -10.95
CA LYS A 49 19.13 10.21 -9.48
C LYS A 49 18.46 11.43 -8.87
N LEU A 50 17.57 11.19 -7.91
CA LEU A 50 16.92 12.21 -7.13
C LEU A 50 17.47 12.22 -5.72
N HIS A 51 17.91 13.37 -5.26
CA HIS A 51 18.35 13.64 -3.91
C HIS A 51 17.34 14.52 -3.21
N VAL A 52 16.95 14.10 -2.01
CA VAL A 52 16.09 14.90 -1.13
C VAL A 52 17.00 15.64 -0.15
N LYS A 53 16.85 16.96 -0.06
CA LYS A 53 17.61 17.80 0.89
C LYS A 53 16.69 18.43 1.92
N ARG A 54 17.25 18.76 3.07
CA ARG A 54 16.57 19.48 4.17
C ARG A 54 17.27 20.79 4.50
N ALA A 55 16.50 21.79 4.88
CA ALA A 55 17.03 23.13 5.17
C ALA A 55 17.84 23.18 6.47
N ASN A 56 17.50 22.37 7.48
CA ASN A 56 18.19 22.35 8.78
C ASN A 56 18.19 20.96 9.41
N ASP A 57 18.93 20.83 10.53
CA ASP A 57 19.17 19.54 11.23
C ASP A 57 18.28 19.36 12.46
N THR A 58 17.15 20.04 12.56
CA THR A 58 16.19 19.83 13.64
C THR A 58 15.59 18.43 13.60
N LYS A 59 15.09 17.92 14.74
CA LYS A 59 14.48 16.62 14.86
C LYS A 59 13.33 16.42 13.86
N ASN A 60 12.46 17.43 13.73
CA ASN A 60 11.33 17.40 12.81
C ASN A 60 11.77 17.31 11.34
N MET A 61 12.78 18.11 10.95
CA MET A 61 13.29 18.09 9.58
C MET A 61 13.96 16.76 9.23
N LYS A 62 14.65 16.13 10.19
CA LYS A 62 15.18 14.78 10.00
C LYS A 62 14.10 13.72 9.78
N MET A 63 12.98 13.82 10.51
CA MET A 63 11.83 12.93 10.31
C MET A 63 11.18 13.17 8.95
N MET A 64 10.86 14.43 8.61
CA MET A 64 10.24 14.80 7.34
C MET A 64 11.12 14.42 6.14
N HIS A 65 12.43 14.59 6.23
CA HIS A 65 13.39 14.19 5.21
C HIS A 65 13.29 12.69 4.88
N GLY A 66 13.28 11.82 5.89
CA GLY A 66 13.14 10.37 5.69
C GLY A 66 11.77 9.96 5.12
N THR A 67 10.70 10.59 5.63
CA THR A 67 9.33 10.34 5.17
C THR A 67 9.15 10.79 3.72
N SER A 68 9.59 11.99 3.36
CA SER A 68 9.51 12.53 2.00
C SER A 68 10.24 11.65 1.01
N ARG A 69 11.47 11.25 1.35
CA ARG A 69 12.24 10.32 0.51
C ARG A 69 11.50 9.01 0.28
N SER A 70 10.94 8.41 1.32
CA SER A 70 10.22 7.13 1.22
C SER A 70 8.93 7.24 0.41
N LEU A 71 8.18 8.34 0.58
CA LEU A 71 6.96 8.59 -0.18
C LEU A 71 7.26 8.77 -1.67
N ILE A 72 8.23 9.63 -2.02
CA ILE A 72 8.61 9.85 -3.42
C ILE A 72 9.09 8.54 -4.08
N ASN A 73 9.90 7.76 -3.37
CA ASN A 73 10.32 6.46 -3.88
C ASN A 73 9.14 5.51 -4.11
N SER A 74 8.16 5.50 -3.20
CA SER A 74 6.94 4.70 -3.38
C SER A 74 6.11 5.21 -4.55
N MET A 75 6.01 6.54 -4.77
CA MET A 75 5.31 7.10 -5.91
C MET A 75 5.96 6.67 -7.24
N ILE A 76 7.29 6.74 -7.33
CA ILE A 76 8.02 6.32 -8.54
C ILE A 76 7.80 4.84 -8.83
N ILE A 77 7.92 3.97 -7.83
CA ILE A 77 7.63 2.53 -7.97
C ILE A 77 6.17 2.31 -8.35
N GLY A 78 5.24 3.03 -7.72
CA GLY A 78 3.82 2.90 -7.96
C GLY A 78 3.42 3.23 -9.40
N VAL A 79 3.92 4.32 -9.96
CA VAL A 79 3.59 4.72 -11.35
C VAL A 79 4.28 3.83 -12.39
N THR A 80 5.36 3.12 -12.04
CA THR A 80 6.09 2.24 -12.96
C THR A 80 5.67 0.78 -12.88
N ALA A 81 5.73 0.18 -11.70
CA ALA A 81 5.47 -1.24 -11.47
C ALA A 81 4.09 -1.49 -10.82
N GLY A 82 3.55 -0.49 -10.11
CA GLY A 82 2.36 -0.65 -9.29
C GLY A 82 2.62 -1.42 -8.00
N PHE A 83 1.60 -1.45 -7.15
CA PHE A 83 1.61 -2.26 -5.92
C PHE A 83 0.52 -3.30 -5.98
N LYS A 84 0.86 -4.51 -5.56
CA LYS A 84 -0.05 -5.64 -5.48
C LYS A 84 -0.05 -6.18 -4.06
N ILE A 85 -1.24 -6.45 -3.52
CA ILE A 85 -1.45 -7.13 -2.24
C ILE A 85 -2.45 -8.25 -2.48
N ASP A 86 -2.06 -9.45 -2.10
CA ASP A 86 -2.92 -10.62 -2.19
C ASP A 86 -3.42 -10.99 -0.78
N LEU A 87 -4.73 -11.25 -0.66
CA LEU A 87 -5.39 -11.69 0.56
C LEU A 87 -6.03 -13.05 0.32
N GLU A 88 -6.03 -13.88 1.35
CA GLU A 88 -6.63 -15.21 1.35
C GLU A 88 -7.72 -15.31 2.42
N LEU A 89 -8.83 -15.94 2.06
CA LEU A 89 -9.92 -16.24 2.98
C LEU A 89 -9.75 -17.66 3.51
N SER A 90 -9.35 -17.79 4.76
CA SER A 90 -9.21 -19.07 5.44
C SER A 90 -10.44 -19.36 6.29
N GLY A 91 -11.18 -20.42 5.96
CA GLY A 91 -12.36 -20.84 6.72
C GLY A 91 -13.37 -21.60 5.86
N VAL A 92 -14.07 -22.56 6.45
CA VAL A 92 -15.10 -23.33 5.76
C VAL A 92 -16.27 -22.43 5.40
N GLY A 93 -16.66 -22.38 4.13
CA GLY A 93 -17.76 -21.56 3.63
C GLY A 93 -17.44 -20.07 3.45
N TYR A 94 -16.17 -19.65 3.70
CA TYR A 94 -15.76 -18.28 3.42
C TYR A 94 -15.63 -18.09 1.91
N ARG A 95 -16.25 -17.04 1.42
CA ARG A 95 -16.20 -16.69 -0.01
C ARG A 95 -16.35 -15.20 -0.20
N ALA A 96 -15.74 -14.70 -1.26
CA ALA A 96 -15.93 -13.33 -1.73
C ALA A 96 -16.44 -13.32 -3.16
N SER A 97 -17.06 -12.23 -3.55
CA SER A 97 -17.43 -11.92 -4.93
C SER A 97 -17.28 -10.43 -5.18
N VAL A 98 -16.95 -10.06 -6.41
CA VAL A 98 -16.78 -8.68 -6.84
C VAL A 98 -17.67 -8.41 -8.04
N ALA A 99 -18.44 -7.33 -7.97
CA ALA A 99 -19.24 -6.80 -9.06
C ALA A 99 -18.88 -5.33 -9.26
N GLY A 100 -17.98 -5.05 -10.20
CA GLY A 100 -17.40 -3.71 -10.39
C GLY A 100 -16.60 -3.27 -9.16
N GLN A 101 -17.03 -2.19 -8.48
CA GLN A 101 -16.41 -1.67 -7.27
C GLN A 101 -17.03 -2.22 -5.97
N LYS A 102 -18.15 -2.95 -6.07
CA LYS A 102 -18.78 -3.57 -4.90
C LYS A 102 -18.22 -4.96 -4.66
N MET A 103 -17.69 -5.18 -3.47
CA MET A 103 -17.22 -6.46 -2.99
C MET A 103 -18.19 -6.98 -1.94
N THR A 104 -18.64 -8.22 -2.09
CA THR A 104 -19.47 -8.92 -1.11
C THR A 104 -18.66 -10.04 -0.49
N LEU A 105 -18.58 -10.03 0.83
CA LEU A 105 -17.77 -10.97 1.62
C LEU A 105 -18.67 -11.80 2.55
N ASN A 106 -18.66 -13.10 2.40
CA ASN A 106 -19.28 -14.06 3.31
C ASN A 106 -18.20 -14.64 4.22
N LEU A 107 -18.12 -14.14 5.45
CA LEU A 107 -17.06 -14.46 6.40
C LEU A 107 -17.59 -15.17 7.65
N GLY A 108 -18.66 -15.97 7.50
CA GLY A 108 -19.27 -16.70 8.61
C GLY A 108 -20.15 -15.84 9.55
N TYR A 109 -20.60 -14.69 9.07
CA TYR A 109 -21.65 -13.90 9.70
C TYR A 109 -23.01 -14.21 9.09
N SER A 110 -24.11 -13.95 9.83
CA SER A 110 -25.48 -14.14 9.33
C SER A 110 -25.78 -13.30 8.09
N ASN A 111 -25.25 -12.08 8.05
CA ASN A 111 -25.38 -11.18 6.91
C ASN A 111 -24.05 -11.07 6.14
N PRO A 112 -24.06 -11.05 4.81
CA PRO A 112 -22.88 -10.74 4.02
C PRO A 112 -22.41 -9.32 4.28
N ILE A 113 -21.09 -9.10 4.24
CA ILE A 113 -20.49 -7.77 4.36
C ILE A 113 -20.34 -7.19 2.97
N GLU A 114 -20.93 -6.03 2.74
CA GLU A 114 -20.72 -5.26 1.52
C GLU A 114 -19.67 -4.18 1.73
N TYR A 115 -18.69 -4.12 0.85
CA TYR A 115 -17.63 -3.12 0.88
C TYR A 115 -17.47 -2.49 -0.50
N THR A 116 -17.54 -1.17 -0.56
CA THR A 116 -17.26 -0.42 -1.78
C THR A 116 -15.77 -0.07 -1.82
N VAL A 117 -15.09 -0.61 -2.81
CA VAL A 117 -13.66 -0.35 -3.05
C VAL A 117 -13.50 1.08 -3.57
N PRO A 118 -12.61 1.89 -3.00
CA PRO A 118 -12.37 3.25 -3.47
C PRO A 118 -11.77 3.26 -4.88
N ASP A 119 -12.00 4.37 -5.59
CA ASP A 119 -11.39 4.61 -6.89
C ASP A 119 -9.85 4.56 -6.81
N GLY A 120 -9.22 4.03 -7.84
CA GLY A 120 -7.76 3.85 -7.89
C GLY A 120 -7.26 2.51 -7.37
N VAL A 121 -8.13 1.64 -6.83
CA VAL A 121 -7.80 0.26 -6.50
C VAL A 121 -8.56 -0.69 -7.42
N THR A 122 -7.83 -1.55 -8.10
CA THR A 122 -8.41 -2.61 -8.93
C THR A 122 -8.41 -3.92 -8.15
N VAL A 123 -9.56 -4.56 -8.07
CA VAL A 123 -9.72 -5.87 -7.42
C VAL A 123 -9.84 -6.95 -8.47
N LYS A 124 -9.04 -7.98 -8.35
CA LYS A 124 -9.14 -9.20 -9.16
C LYS A 124 -9.33 -10.39 -8.22
N MET A 125 -10.20 -11.28 -8.60
CA MET A 125 -10.48 -12.50 -7.86
C MET A 125 -10.22 -13.69 -8.77
N PRO A 126 -9.06 -14.35 -8.66
CA PRO A 126 -8.80 -15.59 -9.38
C PRO A 126 -9.75 -16.69 -8.91
N ASP A 127 -10.03 -16.72 -7.61
CA ASP A 127 -10.93 -17.69 -6.96
C ASP A 127 -11.83 -16.99 -5.93
N GLN A 128 -12.84 -17.70 -5.42
CA GLN A 128 -13.75 -17.17 -4.38
C GLN A 128 -13.05 -16.93 -3.04
N THR A 129 -11.85 -17.47 -2.84
CA THR A 129 -11.07 -17.39 -1.60
C THR A 129 -9.83 -16.50 -1.71
N HIS A 130 -9.45 -16.10 -2.93
CA HIS A 130 -8.26 -15.28 -3.16
C HIS A 130 -8.64 -13.92 -3.73
N ILE A 131 -8.18 -12.86 -3.08
CA ILE A 131 -8.44 -11.47 -3.46
C ILE A 131 -7.10 -10.82 -3.78
N SER A 132 -6.94 -10.34 -5.00
CA SER A 132 -5.77 -9.60 -5.46
C SER A 132 -6.12 -8.12 -5.63
N LEU A 133 -5.47 -7.27 -4.87
CA LEU A 133 -5.64 -5.82 -4.89
C LEU A 133 -4.45 -5.19 -5.60
N THR A 134 -4.70 -4.33 -6.58
CA THR A 134 -3.64 -3.60 -7.28
C THR A 134 -3.95 -2.11 -7.32
N SER A 135 -2.92 -1.29 -7.11
CA SER A 135 -3.02 0.18 -7.19
C SER A 135 -1.67 0.81 -7.50
N VAL A 136 -1.72 2.02 -8.02
CA VAL A 136 -0.55 2.89 -8.16
C VAL A 136 -0.14 3.46 -6.81
N ASP A 137 -1.11 3.74 -5.93
CA ASP A 137 -0.85 4.26 -4.58
C ASP A 137 -0.68 3.14 -3.57
N LYS A 138 0.54 3.06 -3.01
CA LYS A 138 0.90 2.10 -1.95
C LYS A 138 0.05 2.25 -0.70
N GLN A 139 -0.24 3.48 -0.30
CA GLN A 139 -1.00 3.77 0.91
C GLN A 139 -2.45 3.32 0.74
N LEU A 140 -3.05 3.65 -0.39
CA LEU A 140 -4.44 3.32 -0.69
C LEU A 140 -4.67 1.80 -0.74
N VAL A 141 -3.82 1.05 -1.48
CA VAL A 141 -3.95 -0.42 -1.55
C VAL A 141 -3.75 -1.07 -0.19
N GLY A 142 -2.78 -0.56 0.61
CA GLY A 142 -2.54 -1.06 1.96
C GLY A 142 -3.71 -0.82 2.91
N GLN A 143 -4.34 0.35 2.82
CA GLN A 143 -5.51 0.68 3.63
C GLN A 143 -6.72 -0.17 3.27
N VAL A 144 -6.99 -0.38 1.99
CA VAL A 144 -8.06 -1.26 1.52
C VAL A 144 -7.83 -2.69 2.00
N ALA A 145 -6.62 -3.22 1.85
CA ALA A 145 -6.26 -4.55 2.32
C ALA A 145 -6.46 -4.70 3.85
N ALA A 146 -6.00 -3.72 4.63
CA ALA A 146 -6.17 -3.70 6.07
C ALA A 146 -7.65 -3.60 6.49
N THR A 147 -8.48 -2.86 5.75
CA THR A 147 -9.92 -2.76 5.98
C THR A 147 -10.61 -4.09 5.75
N ILE A 148 -10.31 -4.76 4.62
CA ILE A 148 -10.87 -6.09 4.31
C ILE A 148 -10.45 -7.10 5.37
N ARG A 149 -9.18 -7.11 5.79
CA ARG A 149 -8.69 -8.00 6.85
C ARG A 149 -9.38 -7.74 8.19
N ARG A 150 -9.72 -6.49 8.49
CA ARG A 150 -10.40 -6.11 9.75
C ARG A 150 -11.83 -6.65 9.84
N PHE A 151 -12.50 -6.93 8.73
CA PHE A 151 -13.84 -7.52 8.76
C PHE A 151 -13.85 -8.90 9.42
N ARG A 152 -12.78 -9.67 9.28
CA ARG A 152 -12.61 -10.92 10.02
C ARG A 152 -11.13 -11.19 10.23
N VAL A 153 -10.62 -10.72 11.37
CA VAL A 153 -9.22 -10.97 11.78
C VAL A 153 -9.03 -12.47 12.02
N PRO A 154 -7.88 -13.06 11.63
CA PRO A 154 -7.61 -14.48 11.85
C PRO A 154 -7.70 -14.84 13.32
N ASP A 155 -8.40 -15.94 13.61
CA ASP A 155 -8.47 -16.51 14.96
C ASP A 155 -7.13 -17.11 15.36
N SER A 156 -6.76 -16.91 16.64
CA SER A 156 -5.48 -17.37 17.18
C SER A 156 -5.38 -18.88 17.35
N TYR A 157 -6.50 -19.62 17.33
CA TYR A 157 -6.52 -21.07 17.55
C TYR A 157 -6.65 -21.89 16.27
N HIS A 158 -7.46 -21.41 15.31
CA HIS A 158 -7.75 -22.13 14.07
C HIS A 158 -7.24 -21.40 12.82
N GLY A 159 -6.81 -20.16 12.95
CA GLY A 159 -6.36 -19.35 11.83
C GLY A 159 -7.46 -18.97 10.83
N LYS A 160 -8.75 -19.09 11.22
CA LYS A 160 -9.88 -18.74 10.36
C LYS A 160 -10.06 -17.23 10.30
N GLY A 161 -10.07 -16.66 9.12
CA GLY A 161 -10.17 -15.22 8.90
C GLY A 161 -9.62 -14.80 7.54
N VAL A 162 -9.39 -13.51 7.37
CA VAL A 162 -8.73 -12.93 6.22
C VAL A 162 -7.25 -12.73 6.56
N VAL A 163 -6.36 -13.33 5.77
CA VAL A 163 -4.91 -13.29 5.95
C VAL A 163 -4.24 -12.68 4.72
N TYR A 164 -3.05 -12.10 4.90
CA TYR A 164 -2.22 -11.76 3.75
C TYR A 164 -1.61 -13.03 3.16
N ALA A 165 -1.52 -13.10 1.85
CA ALA A 165 -0.87 -14.23 1.19
C ALA A 165 0.58 -14.39 1.69
N GLY A 166 0.90 -15.60 2.15
CA GLY A 166 2.21 -15.88 2.76
C GLY A 166 2.40 -15.40 4.19
N GLU A 167 1.36 -14.91 4.86
CA GLU A 167 1.42 -14.56 6.28
C GLU A 167 1.49 -15.84 7.14
N HIS A 168 2.53 -15.97 7.94
CA HIS A 168 2.65 -17.07 8.89
C HIS A 168 1.92 -16.72 10.20
N LEU A 169 0.82 -17.40 10.47
CA LEU A 169 0.06 -17.24 11.70
C LEU A 169 0.63 -18.13 12.81
N THR A 170 1.01 -17.53 13.94
CA THR A 170 1.37 -18.29 15.13
C THR A 170 0.10 -18.70 15.87
N LEU A 171 -0.28 -19.97 15.73
CA LEU A 171 -1.46 -20.52 16.38
C LEU A 171 -1.13 -20.91 17.82
N LYS A 172 -2.09 -20.68 18.73
CA LYS A 172 -2.02 -21.11 20.11
C LYS A 172 -2.58 -22.54 20.25
N GLU A 173 -1.97 -23.32 21.10
CA GLU A 173 -2.53 -24.63 21.48
C GLU A 173 -3.77 -24.41 22.37
N GLY A 174 -4.84 -25.14 22.08
CA GLY A 174 -6.00 -25.21 22.96
C GLY A 174 -5.67 -25.91 24.28
N LYS A 175 -6.53 -25.75 25.29
CA LYS A 175 -6.40 -26.55 26.52
C LYS A 175 -6.46 -28.02 26.17
N ARG A 176 -5.44 -28.77 26.59
CA ARG A 176 -5.53 -30.23 26.64
C ARG A 176 -6.57 -30.60 27.71
N ALA A 177 -7.58 -31.37 27.31
CA ALA A 177 -8.52 -31.97 28.26
C ALA A 177 -7.81 -33.05 29.07
#